data_fe75fc2a58967b7e9bd8bf6e851dbdfc
#
_entry.id   fe75fc2a58967b7e9bd8bf6e851dbdfc
#
_cell.length_a   1.000
_cell.length_b   1.000
_cell.length_c   1.000
_cell.angle_alpha   90.00
_cell.angle_beta   90.00
_cell.angle_gamma   90.00
#
_symmetry.space_group_name_H-M   'P 1'
#
loop_
_entity.id
_entity.type
_entity.pdbx_description
1 polymer ?
#
loop_
_entity_poly.entity_id
_entity_poly.type
_entity_poly.pdbx_seq_one_letter_code
_entity_poly.pdbx_strand_id
1 'polypeptide(L)'
;MRPMPDLTWTHRYITYVHVLGVFLFLIGHGVSVMVLLGMRRERDPGTLRTLLNFSTRSMGIMGIGAAIWLFSGIYLGFSGNYWTTGHYWIWASLAIAILTIGLMTPMGRLYLNRVRVALGQDPTGKTSPPAPAEVDAAALDAAVRSGRPMTLAVIGFGTLAVLAWLMMFHPF
;
A
#
# COMPACT_ATOMS: atom_id res chain seq x y z
N MET A 1 30.54 28.30 3.09
CA MET A 1 30.16 26.88 2.96
C MET A 1 29.91 26.34 4.36
N ARG A 2 28.68 25.96 4.68
CA ARG A 2 28.45 25.18 5.92
C ARG A 2 29.02 23.79 5.69
N PRO A 3 29.81 23.23 6.63
CA PRO A 3 30.26 21.86 6.52
C PRO A 3 29.00 20.98 6.43
N MET A 4 28.95 20.08 5.45
CA MET A 4 27.90 19.07 5.41
C MET A 4 27.99 18.29 6.73
N PRO A 5 26.86 18.10 7.44
CA PRO A 5 26.88 17.29 8.65
C PRO A 5 27.47 15.93 8.28
N ASP A 6 28.50 15.53 9.00
CA ASP A 6 29.07 14.17 8.88
C ASP A 6 27.90 13.19 8.99
N LEU A 7 27.56 12.55 7.87
CA LEU A 7 26.54 11.51 7.86
C LEU A 7 27.06 10.39 8.76
N THR A 8 26.62 10.42 10.01
CA THR A 8 26.98 9.37 10.96
C THR A 8 26.59 8.01 10.36
N TRP A 9 27.30 6.97 10.70
CA TRP A 9 26.97 5.59 10.28
C TRP A 9 25.48 5.30 10.53
N THR A 10 24.94 5.75 11.66
CA THR A 10 23.52 5.62 12.02
C THR A 10 22.59 6.22 10.95
N HIS A 11 22.85 7.42 10.46
CA HIS A 11 22.03 8.06 9.43
C HIS A 11 22.03 7.23 8.14
N ARG A 12 23.18 6.72 7.70
CA ARG A 12 23.32 5.87 6.52
C ARG A 12 22.53 4.56 6.65
N TYR A 13 22.65 3.90 7.81
CA TYR A 13 21.88 2.67 8.09
C TYR A 13 20.37 2.90 8.08
N ILE A 14 19.90 3.98 8.71
CA ILE A 14 18.47 4.28 8.72
C ILE A 14 17.97 4.66 7.31
N THR A 15 18.78 5.38 6.51
CA THR A 15 18.45 5.63 5.09
C THR A 15 18.32 4.32 4.32
N TYR A 16 19.23 3.37 4.53
CA TYR A 16 19.16 2.06 3.91
C TYR A 16 17.88 1.30 4.33
N VAL A 17 17.56 1.29 5.62
CA VAL A 17 16.32 0.68 6.15
C VAL A 17 15.07 1.34 5.56
N HIS A 18 15.08 2.68 5.42
CA HIS A 18 14.01 3.44 4.80
C HIS A 18 13.78 2.98 3.35
N VAL A 19 14.84 2.88 2.56
CA VAL A 19 14.78 2.42 1.17
C VAL A 19 14.29 0.97 1.08
N LEU A 20 14.76 0.09 1.96
CA LEU A 20 14.26 -1.30 2.02
C LEU A 20 12.76 -1.34 2.36
N GLY A 21 12.29 -0.48 3.27
CA GLY A 21 10.88 -0.34 3.58
C GLY A 21 10.05 0.08 2.36
N VAL A 22 10.55 1.02 1.56
CA VAL A 22 9.92 1.43 0.30
C VAL A 22 9.85 0.26 -0.69
N PHE A 23 10.95 -0.50 -0.88
CA PHE A 23 10.94 -1.67 -1.76
C PHE A 23 9.95 -2.73 -1.29
N LEU A 24 9.91 -3.03 0.00
CA LEU A 24 8.98 -4.00 0.56
C LEU A 24 7.52 -3.56 0.36
N PHE A 25 7.24 -2.28 0.56
CA PHE A 25 5.92 -1.70 0.27
C PHE A 25 5.57 -1.84 -1.21
N LEU A 26 6.49 -1.48 -2.12
CA LEU A 26 6.30 -1.58 -3.57
C LEU A 26 6.01 -3.01 -4.03
N ILE A 27 6.75 -3.99 -3.51
CA ILE A 27 6.53 -5.40 -3.81
C ILE A 27 5.12 -5.82 -3.37
N GLY A 28 4.75 -5.53 -2.12
CA GLY A 28 3.43 -5.87 -1.60
C GLY A 28 2.29 -5.18 -2.37
N HIS A 29 2.47 -3.90 -2.71
CA HIS A 29 1.51 -3.13 -3.50
C HIS A 29 1.39 -3.66 -4.93
N GLY A 30 2.51 -3.92 -5.60
CA GLY A 30 2.54 -4.48 -6.96
C GLY A 30 1.86 -5.83 -7.05
N VAL A 31 2.17 -6.75 -6.12
CA VAL A 31 1.49 -8.06 -6.03
C VAL A 31 -0.01 -7.88 -5.82
N SER A 32 -0.41 -7.01 -4.89
CA SER A 32 -1.84 -6.75 -4.65
C SER A 32 -2.54 -6.24 -5.91
N VAL A 33 -1.96 -5.27 -6.62
CA VAL A 33 -2.54 -4.73 -7.86
C VAL A 33 -2.64 -5.80 -8.95
N MET A 34 -1.59 -6.59 -9.17
CA MET A 34 -1.59 -7.67 -10.16
C MET A 34 -2.68 -8.70 -9.88
N VAL A 35 -2.83 -9.08 -8.61
CA VAL A 35 -3.89 -10.02 -8.18
C VAL A 35 -5.27 -9.41 -8.42
N LEU A 36 -5.51 -8.17 -8.01
CA LEU A 36 -6.80 -7.50 -8.18
C LEU A 36 -7.19 -7.35 -9.66
N LEU A 37 -6.22 -7.06 -10.53
CA LEU A 37 -6.44 -6.99 -11.97
C LEU A 37 -6.68 -8.39 -12.58
N GLY A 38 -5.96 -9.41 -12.10
CA GLY A 38 -6.17 -10.81 -12.50
C GLY A 38 -7.57 -11.30 -12.16
N MET A 39 -8.09 -10.99 -10.98
CA MET A 39 -9.45 -11.34 -10.56
C MET A 39 -10.54 -10.83 -11.51
N ARG A 40 -10.31 -9.72 -12.22
CA ARG A 40 -11.28 -9.17 -13.19
C ARG A 40 -11.53 -10.10 -14.40
N ARG A 41 -10.58 -10.96 -14.71
CA ARG A 41 -10.64 -11.90 -15.85
C ARG A 41 -11.06 -13.31 -15.44
N GLU A 42 -10.98 -13.60 -14.15
CA GLU A 42 -11.26 -14.93 -13.61
C GLU A 42 -12.78 -15.14 -13.43
N ARG A 43 -13.22 -16.38 -13.58
CA ARG A 43 -14.60 -16.80 -13.42
C ARG A 43 -14.76 -17.98 -12.45
N ASP A 44 -13.69 -18.75 -12.23
CA ASP A 44 -13.72 -19.86 -11.29
C ASP A 44 -13.68 -19.38 -9.84
N PRO A 45 -14.71 -19.68 -9.02
CA PRO A 45 -14.76 -19.26 -7.62
C PRO A 45 -13.58 -19.79 -6.77
N GLY A 46 -13.06 -20.98 -7.10
CA GLY A 46 -11.91 -21.58 -6.40
C GLY A 46 -10.64 -20.76 -6.61
N THR A 47 -10.36 -20.42 -7.86
CA THR A 47 -9.24 -19.57 -8.24
C THR A 47 -9.39 -18.15 -7.65
N LEU A 48 -10.60 -17.57 -7.65
CA LEU A 48 -10.86 -16.26 -7.04
C LEU A 48 -10.59 -16.25 -5.54
N ARG A 49 -10.97 -17.34 -4.81
CA ARG A 49 -10.62 -17.48 -3.37
C ARG A 49 -9.10 -17.52 -3.16
N THR A 50 -8.37 -18.24 -4.01
CA THR A 50 -6.91 -18.31 -3.94
C THR A 50 -6.27 -16.95 -4.18
N LEU A 51 -6.68 -16.23 -5.22
CA LEU A 51 -6.22 -14.87 -5.53
C LEU A 51 -6.51 -13.91 -4.39
N LEU A 52 -7.70 -13.99 -3.79
CA LEU A 52 -8.09 -13.17 -2.65
C LEU A 52 -7.19 -13.39 -1.42
N ASN A 53 -6.82 -14.64 -1.16
CA ASN A 53 -5.88 -14.99 -0.09
C ASN A 53 -4.48 -14.42 -0.36
N PHE A 54 -4.00 -14.47 -1.61
CA PHE A 54 -2.74 -13.83 -2.00
C PHE A 54 -2.78 -12.31 -1.79
N SER A 55 -3.87 -11.65 -2.19
CA SER A 55 -4.05 -10.22 -1.95
C SER A 55 -4.01 -9.89 -0.45
N THR A 56 -4.66 -10.70 0.37
CA THR A 56 -4.65 -10.50 1.84
C THR A 56 -3.25 -10.62 2.44
N ARG A 57 -2.46 -11.60 1.99
CA ARG A 57 -1.07 -11.77 2.44
C ARG A 57 -0.17 -10.63 1.96
N SER A 58 -0.33 -10.18 0.71
CA SER A 58 0.44 -9.06 0.17
C SER A 58 0.17 -7.75 0.91
N MET A 59 -1.06 -7.54 1.40
CA MET A 59 -1.40 -6.40 2.25
C MET A 59 -0.64 -6.40 3.58
N GLY A 60 -0.37 -7.58 4.16
CA GLY A 60 0.49 -7.71 5.35
C GLY A 60 1.92 -7.24 5.08
N ILE A 61 2.51 -7.72 3.98
CA ILE A 61 3.86 -7.32 3.54
C ILE A 61 3.91 -5.81 3.28
N MET A 62 2.92 -5.28 2.56
CA MET A 62 2.79 -3.86 2.28
C MET A 62 2.69 -3.03 3.56
N GLY A 63 1.92 -3.50 4.56
CA GLY A 63 1.77 -2.83 5.85
C GLY A 63 3.08 -2.77 6.64
N ILE A 64 3.86 -3.86 6.66
CA ILE A 64 5.20 -3.90 7.28
C ILE A 64 6.13 -2.91 6.56
N GLY A 65 6.17 -2.95 5.22
CA GLY A 65 6.96 -2.02 4.43
C GLY A 65 6.58 -0.56 4.71
N ALA A 66 5.28 -0.26 4.75
CA ALA A 66 4.77 1.07 5.08
C ALA A 66 5.20 1.54 6.48
N ALA A 67 5.13 0.69 7.48
CA ALA A 67 5.58 1.01 8.84
C ALA A 67 7.10 1.31 8.85
N ILE A 68 7.90 0.46 8.21
CA ILE A 68 9.35 0.64 8.16
C ILE A 68 9.71 1.98 7.49
N TRP A 69 9.22 2.26 6.27
CA TRP A 69 9.58 3.50 5.58
C TRP A 69 9.02 4.75 6.26
N LEU A 70 7.83 4.68 6.86
CA LEU A 70 7.24 5.83 7.55
C LEU A 70 8.03 6.19 8.81
N PHE A 71 8.28 5.23 9.71
CA PHE A 71 9.00 5.50 10.95
C PHE A 71 10.47 5.85 10.72
N SER A 72 11.15 5.17 9.80
CA SER A 72 12.52 5.53 9.44
C SER A 72 12.61 6.89 8.75
N GLY A 73 11.62 7.26 7.92
CA GLY A 73 11.53 8.58 7.30
C GLY A 73 11.32 9.70 8.31
N ILE A 74 10.45 9.50 9.31
CA ILE A 74 10.27 10.44 10.42
C ILE A 74 11.59 10.63 11.18
N TYR A 75 12.28 9.53 11.51
CA TYR A 75 13.58 9.61 12.18
C TYR A 75 14.62 10.37 11.34
N LEU A 76 14.70 10.09 10.03
CA LEU A 76 15.61 10.79 9.13
C LEU A 76 15.30 12.30 9.05
N GLY A 77 14.03 12.67 9.10
CA GLY A 77 13.62 14.05 9.19
C GLY A 77 14.15 14.77 10.44
N PHE A 78 14.13 14.09 11.60
CA PHE A 78 14.71 14.63 12.84
C PHE A 78 16.23 14.66 12.80
N SER A 79 16.88 13.58 12.40
CA SER A 79 18.34 13.48 12.37
C SER A 79 19.00 14.39 11.32
N GLY A 80 18.28 14.68 10.22
CA GLY A 80 18.71 15.64 9.20
C GLY A 80 18.28 17.08 9.44
N ASN A 81 17.56 17.36 10.54
CA ASN A 81 16.98 18.66 10.86
C ASN A 81 16.07 19.23 9.74
N TYR A 82 15.34 18.35 9.03
CA TYR A 82 14.48 18.74 7.90
C TYR A 82 13.09 19.25 8.35
N TRP A 83 12.73 19.13 9.64
CA TRP A 83 11.46 19.63 10.17
C TRP A 83 11.42 21.15 10.37
N THR A 84 12.49 21.86 10.02
CA THR A 84 12.59 23.30 10.11
C THR A 84 11.95 23.99 8.91
N THR A 85 11.71 25.31 9.05
CA THR A 85 11.22 26.15 7.96
C THR A 85 12.18 26.14 6.78
N GLY A 86 11.64 26.05 5.56
CA GLY A 86 12.44 25.96 4.34
C GLY A 86 12.59 24.56 3.75
N HIS A 87 12.05 23.53 4.43
CA HIS A 87 12.03 22.16 3.93
C HIS A 87 10.59 21.66 3.80
N TYR A 88 9.74 22.40 3.08
CA TYR A 88 8.32 22.10 2.97
C TYR A 88 8.02 20.78 2.26
N TRP A 89 8.96 20.27 1.45
CA TRP A 89 8.85 18.99 0.76
C TRP A 89 8.63 17.80 1.71
N ILE A 90 9.23 17.82 2.92
CA ILE A 90 9.05 16.72 3.88
C ILE A 90 7.63 16.73 4.47
N TRP A 91 7.10 17.93 4.77
CA TRP A 91 5.72 18.08 5.24
C TRP A 91 4.71 17.68 4.17
N ALA A 92 4.96 18.07 2.92
CA ALA A 92 4.15 17.65 1.78
C ALA A 92 4.18 16.14 1.60
N SER A 93 5.36 15.53 1.68
CA SER A 93 5.52 14.08 1.58
C SER A 93 4.77 13.33 2.67
N LEU A 94 4.88 13.78 3.92
CA LEU A 94 4.17 13.19 5.05
C LEU A 94 2.65 13.32 4.90
N ALA A 95 2.16 14.50 4.53
CA ALA A 95 0.74 14.75 4.31
C ALA A 95 0.18 13.86 3.20
N ILE A 96 0.86 13.79 2.04
CA ILE A 96 0.48 12.95 0.91
C ILE A 96 0.46 11.47 1.32
N ALA A 97 1.47 11.01 2.05
CA ALA A 97 1.55 9.63 2.54
C ALA A 97 0.36 9.28 3.46
N ILE A 98 0.09 10.12 4.45
CA ILE A 98 -1.03 9.90 5.40
C ILE A 98 -2.37 9.92 4.68
N LEU A 99 -2.61 10.91 3.81
CA LEU A 99 -3.85 11.01 3.04
C LEU A 99 -4.05 9.78 2.14
N THR A 100 -2.99 9.33 1.47
CA THR A 100 -3.06 8.16 0.59
C THR A 100 -3.37 6.89 1.37
N ILE A 101 -2.68 6.65 2.50
CA ILE A 101 -2.94 5.49 3.36
C ILE A 101 -4.38 5.55 3.91
N GLY A 102 -4.83 6.72 4.37
CA GLY A 102 -6.16 6.94 4.89
C GLY A 102 -7.26 6.72 3.86
N LEU A 103 -7.03 7.07 2.59
CA LEU A 103 -7.97 6.89 1.49
C LEU A 103 -7.96 5.45 0.96
N MET A 104 -6.78 4.89 0.70
CA MET A 104 -6.66 3.59 0.05
C MET A 104 -7.04 2.42 0.97
N THR A 105 -6.77 2.52 2.27
CA THR A 105 -7.05 1.43 3.22
C THR A 105 -8.54 1.08 3.27
N PRO A 106 -9.48 2.01 3.50
CA PRO A 106 -10.90 1.69 3.47
C PRO A 106 -11.39 1.28 2.07
N MET A 107 -10.90 1.92 1.00
CA MET A 107 -11.29 1.55 -0.36
C MET A 107 -10.92 0.11 -0.70
N GLY A 108 -9.69 -0.29 -0.36
CA GLY A 108 -9.20 -1.65 -0.57
C GLY A 108 -9.96 -2.68 0.27
N ARG A 109 -10.16 -2.39 1.56
CA ARG A 109 -10.92 -3.28 2.46
C ARG A 109 -12.36 -3.46 2.00
N LEU A 110 -13.05 -2.38 1.65
CA LEU A 110 -14.44 -2.44 1.15
C LEU A 110 -14.55 -3.26 -0.15
N TYR A 111 -13.57 -3.14 -1.04
CA TYR A 111 -13.53 -3.94 -2.26
C TYR A 111 -13.36 -5.43 -1.95
N LEU A 112 -12.33 -5.79 -1.18
CA LEU A 112 -12.04 -7.18 -0.84
C LEU A 112 -13.17 -7.83 -0.04
N ASN A 113 -13.80 -7.09 0.89
CA ASN A 113 -14.93 -7.59 1.66
C ASN A 113 -16.15 -7.90 0.77
N ARG A 114 -16.43 -7.07 -0.23
CA ARG A 114 -17.52 -7.34 -1.19
C ARG A 114 -17.26 -8.62 -1.98
N VAL A 115 -16.02 -8.83 -2.44
CA VAL A 115 -15.66 -10.06 -3.15
C VAL A 115 -15.76 -11.27 -2.23
N ARG A 116 -15.33 -11.17 -0.96
CA ARG A 116 -15.47 -12.26 0.02
C ARG A 116 -16.92 -12.65 0.26
N VAL A 117 -17.77 -11.66 0.54
CA VAL A 117 -19.20 -11.89 0.77
C VAL A 117 -19.84 -12.57 -0.43
N ALA A 118 -19.56 -12.09 -1.65
CA ALA A 118 -20.08 -12.69 -2.88
C ALA A 118 -19.58 -14.14 -3.10
N LEU A 119 -18.39 -14.47 -2.60
CA LEU A 119 -17.85 -15.86 -2.60
C LEU A 119 -18.35 -16.72 -1.43
N GLY A 120 -19.27 -16.23 -0.61
CA GLY A 120 -19.78 -16.92 0.58
C GLY A 120 -18.74 -17.04 1.70
N GLN A 121 -17.77 -16.11 1.75
CA GLN A 121 -16.73 -16.08 2.80
C GLN A 121 -17.03 -15.03 3.86
N ASP A 122 -16.42 -15.20 5.05
CA ASP A 122 -16.44 -14.17 6.09
C ASP A 122 -15.79 -12.87 5.56
N PRO A 123 -16.46 -11.70 5.68
CA PRO A 123 -15.92 -10.43 5.24
C PRO A 123 -14.59 -10.05 5.91
N THR A 124 -14.34 -10.55 7.13
CA THR A 124 -13.07 -10.28 7.83
C THR A 124 -11.91 -11.17 7.35
N GLY A 125 -12.20 -12.27 6.69
CA GLY A 125 -11.21 -13.27 6.23
C GLY A 125 -10.54 -14.03 7.36
N LYS A 126 -11.07 -13.95 8.59
CA LYS A 126 -10.47 -14.58 9.81
C LYS A 126 -10.99 -15.98 10.08
N THR A 127 -12.19 -16.27 9.62
CA THR A 127 -12.83 -17.59 9.80
C THR A 127 -13.11 -18.21 8.46
N SER A 128 -12.82 -19.51 8.31
CA SER A 128 -13.38 -20.27 7.20
C SER A 128 -14.85 -20.54 7.54
N PRO A 129 -15.79 -20.26 6.65
CA PRO A 129 -17.19 -20.59 6.89
C PRO A 129 -17.32 -22.11 7.08
N PRO A 130 -18.22 -22.56 7.95
CA PRO A 130 -18.43 -23.99 8.25
C PRO A 130 -18.96 -24.82 7.07
N ALA A 131 -19.49 -24.18 6.04
CA ALA A 131 -19.84 -24.76 4.75
C ALA A 131 -19.64 -23.69 3.65
N PRO A 132 -19.35 -24.07 2.38
CA PRO A 132 -19.37 -23.09 1.31
C PRO A 132 -20.79 -22.53 1.20
N ALA A 133 -20.98 -21.30 1.68
CA ALA A 133 -22.20 -20.58 1.40
C ALA A 133 -22.35 -20.44 -0.12
N GLU A 134 -23.59 -20.38 -0.57
CA GLU A 134 -23.89 -20.26 -1.99
C GLU A 134 -23.19 -19.01 -2.57
N VAL A 135 -22.51 -19.20 -3.72
CA VAL A 135 -21.83 -18.09 -4.40
C VAL A 135 -22.87 -17.23 -5.09
N ASP A 136 -22.96 -15.97 -4.71
CA ASP A 136 -23.76 -14.98 -5.43
C ASP A 136 -23.00 -14.53 -6.70
N ALA A 137 -23.30 -15.23 -7.80
CA ALA A 137 -22.61 -14.99 -9.07
C ALA A 137 -22.83 -13.57 -9.62
N ALA A 138 -24.01 -12.97 -9.40
CA ALA A 138 -24.31 -11.62 -9.86
C ALA A 138 -23.55 -10.57 -9.05
N ALA A 139 -23.53 -10.68 -7.73
CA ALA A 139 -22.77 -9.80 -6.86
C ALA A 139 -21.27 -9.94 -7.07
N LEU A 140 -20.78 -11.17 -7.33
CA LEU A 140 -19.39 -11.45 -7.63
C LEU A 140 -18.95 -10.78 -8.94
N ASP A 141 -19.70 -10.95 -10.03
CA ASP A 141 -19.39 -10.33 -11.32
C ASP A 141 -19.39 -8.79 -11.20
N ALA A 142 -20.37 -8.20 -10.52
CA ALA A 142 -20.43 -6.77 -10.27
C ALA A 142 -19.24 -6.25 -9.44
N ALA A 143 -18.84 -6.99 -8.40
CA ALA A 143 -17.70 -6.61 -7.56
C ALA A 143 -16.38 -6.68 -8.35
N VAL A 144 -16.12 -7.77 -9.05
CA VAL A 144 -14.87 -8.04 -9.77
C VAL A 144 -14.70 -7.10 -10.97
N ARG A 145 -15.77 -6.77 -11.69
CA ARG A 145 -15.73 -5.83 -12.83
C ARG A 145 -15.69 -4.36 -12.45
N SER A 146 -15.83 -4.04 -11.17
CA SER A 146 -15.78 -2.63 -10.73
C SER A 146 -14.48 -1.94 -11.15
N GLY A 147 -14.50 -0.62 -11.32
CA GLY A 147 -13.31 0.18 -11.63
C GLY A 147 -12.33 0.33 -10.46
N ARG A 148 -12.71 -0.10 -9.25
CA ARG A 148 -11.95 0.12 -8.02
C ARG A 148 -10.49 -0.39 -8.04
N PRO A 149 -10.19 -1.60 -8.55
CA PRO A 149 -8.80 -2.06 -8.65
C PRO A 149 -7.90 -1.13 -9.47
N MET A 150 -8.41 -0.60 -10.59
CA MET A 150 -7.66 0.34 -11.41
C MET A 150 -7.46 1.68 -10.70
N THR A 151 -8.49 2.19 -10.04
CA THR A 151 -8.40 3.43 -9.24
C THR A 151 -7.35 3.29 -8.13
N LEU A 152 -7.35 2.17 -7.39
CA LEU A 152 -6.37 1.88 -6.35
C LEU A 152 -4.94 1.78 -6.93
N ALA A 153 -4.77 1.17 -8.09
CA ALA A 153 -3.48 1.08 -8.78
C ALA A 153 -2.95 2.47 -9.16
N VAL A 154 -3.79 3.29 -9.79
CA VAL A 154 -3.41 4.64 -10.24
C VAL A 154 -3.08 5.54 -9.04
N ILE A 155 -3.91 5.54 -7.99
CA ILE A 155 -3.63 6.33 -6.78
C ILE A 155 -2.32 5.85 -6.14
N GLY A 156 -2.15 4.54 -5.94
CA GLY A 156 -0.99 3.99 -5.25
C GLY A 156 0.32 4.25 -5.99
N PHE A 157 0.42 3.87 -7.25
CA PHE A 157 1.64 4.11 -8.04
C PHE A 157 1.87 5.59 -8.34
N GLY A 158 0.81 6.36 -8.59
CA GLY A 158 0.90 7.81 -8.79
C GLY A 158 1.45 8.52 -7.56
N THR A 159 0.93 8.19 -6.38
CA THR A 159 1.45 8.74 -5.11
C THR A 159 2.91 8.36 -4.89
N LEU A 160 3.28 7.09 -5.14
CA LEU A 160 4.67 6.66 -4.99
C LEU A 160 5.62 7.42 -5.92
N ALA A 161 5.20 7.68 -7.16
CA ALA A 161 5.99 8.49 -8.10
C ALA A 161 6.18 9.93 -7.60
N VAL A 162 5.10 10.55 -7.07
CA VAL A 162 5.17 11.89 -6.50
C VAL A 162 6.06 11.93 -5.25
N LEU A 163 5.93 10.94 -4.36
CA LEU A 163 6.77 10.86 -3.16
C LEU A 163 8.24 10.65 -3.52
N ALA A 164 8.54 9.77 -4.48
CA ALA A 164 9.91 9.58 -4.96
C ALA A 164 10.49 10.87 -5.55
N TRP A 165 9.69 11.61 -6.33
CA TRP A 165 10.10 12.90 -6.88
C TRP A 165 10.40 13.93 -5.78
N LEU A 166 9.51 14.07 -4.78
CA LEU A 166 9.73 14.98 -3.64
C LEU A 166 11.00 14.63 -2.86
N MET A 167 11.26 13.34 -2.64
CA MET A 167 12.42 12.85 -1.91
C MET A 167 13.74 13.02 -2.68
N MET A 168 13.70 13.02 -4.01
CA MET A 168 14.90 13.16 -4.85
C MET A 168 15.25 14.61 -5.15
N PHE A 169 14.26 15.44 -5.41
CA PHE A 169 14.49 16.78 -5.95
C PHE A 169 14.38 17.88 -4.90
N HIS A 170 13.75 17.63 -3.75
CA HIS A 170 13.56 18.61 -2.67
C HIS A 170 13.12 19.99 -3.20
N PRO A 171 12.00 20.08 -3.95
CA PRO A 171 11.69 21.21 -4.83
C PRO A 171 11.39 22.54 -4.10
N PHE A 172 11.17 22.53 -2.77
CA PHE A 172 10.85 23.69 -1.94
C PHE A 172 11.13 23.47 -0.46
#